data_3f0f47da89f4b61ea183f40979bffc61
#
_entry.id   3f0f47da89f4b61ea183f40979bffc61
#
_cell.length_a   1.000
_cell.length_b   1.000
_cell.length_c   1.000
_cell.angle_alpha   90.00
_cell.angle_beta   90.00
_cell.angle_gamma   90.00
#
_symmetry.space_group_name_H-M   'P 1'
#
loop_
_entity.id
_entity.type
_entity.pdbx_description
1 polymer ?
#
loop_
_entity_poly.entity_id
_entity_poly.type
_entity_poly.pdbx_seq_one_letter_code
_entity_poly.pdbx_strand_id
1 'polypeptide(L)'
;VHLMIAGRLQWLPEGGKAPVKITLALLEFGTGTLAFTEAGSKRRASLHVVHGDAALAAFDMGGLEVLTATRDAFAAALTRENHTLKRALTDPGIFSGIGNAYSDEILHRARLSPLALTHKLAPEAITALHRATQDVLGEWTQRLREQAQGLFPAKVTAFRPEMAVHGRFGLPCPDCGA
;
A
#
# COMPACT_ATOMS: atom_id res chain seq x y z
N VAL A 1 -5.09 13.08 -4.39
CA VAL A 1 -4.46 12.34 -5.50
C VAL A 1 -4.74 10.86 -5.34
N HIS A 2 -5.18 10.20 -6.40
CA HIS A 2 -5.33 8.75 -6.44
C HIS A 2 -4.44 8.17 -7.53
N LEU A 3 -3.42 7.43 -7.12
CA LEU A 3 -2.39 6.91 -8.03
C LEU A 3 -2.81 5.65 -8.80
N MET A 4 -3.85 4.95 -8.34
CA MET A 4 -4.20 3.63 -8.86
C MET A 4 -2.98 2.67 -8.87
N ILE A 5 -2.88 1.80 -9.86
CA ILE A 5 -1.79 0.81 -9.95
C ILE A 5 -0.53 1.40 -10.58
N ALA A 6 -0.68 2.19 -11.63
CA ALA A 6 0.44 2.66 -12.48
C ALA A 6 0.80 4.13 -12.29
N GLY A 7 -0.01 4.88 -11.53
CA GLY A 7 0.27 6.28 -11.22
C GLY A 7 1.48 6.44 -10.31
N ARG A 8 2.26 7.48 -10.55
CA ARG A 8 3.46 7.81 -9.77
C ARG A 8 3.57 9.32 -9.59
N LEU A 9 4.12 9.71 -8.46
CA LEU A 9 4.65 11.05 -8.26
C LEU A 9 6.18 10.96 -8.39
N GLN A 10 6.78 11.88 -9.12
CA GLN A 10 8.22 11.94 -9.35
C GLN A 10 8.69 13.38 -9.15
N TRP A 11 9.69 13.56 -8.28
CA TRP A 11 10.33 14.85 -8.14
C TRP A 11 11.40 15.04 -9.21
N LEU A 12 11.33 16.16 -9.90
CA LEU A 12 12.31 16.59 -10.91
C LEU A 12 13.02 17.83 -10.34
N PRO A 13 14.36 17.83 -10.26
CA PRO A 13 15.11 19.03 -9.90
C PRO A 13 14.91 20.12 -10.94
N GLU A 14 15.34 21.34 -10.64
CA GLU A 14 15.29 22.47 -11.54
C GLU A 14 15.92 22.12 -12.91
N GLY A 15 15.22 22.42 -14.03
CA GLY A 15 15.62 22.05 -15.38
C GLY A 15 15.41 20.57 -15.75
N GLY A 16 14.94 19.74 -14.85
CA GLY A 16 14.60 18.33 -15.10
C GLY A 16 13.40 18.21 -16.05
N LYS A 17 13.45 17.24 -16.97
CA LYS A 17 12.39 17.03 -17.98
C LYS A 17 11.48 15.87 -17.57
N ALA A 18 10.18 16.12 -17.55
CA ALA A 18 9.18 15.09 -17.34
C ALA A 18 9.02 14.21 -18.59
N PRO A 19 8.75 12.88 -18.43
CA PRO A 19 8.52 11.98 -19.55
C PRO A 19 7.17 12.29 -20.23
N VAL A 20 7.21 12.98 -21.38
CA VAL A 20 6.04 13.56 -22.06
C VAL A 20 4.89 12.57 -22.28
N LYS A 21 5.18 11.31 -22.65
CA LYS A 21 4.15 10.32 -23.00
C LYS A 21 3.29 9.85 -21.83
N ILE A 22 3.79 9.94 -20.59
CA ILE A 22 3.13 9.38 -19.41
C ILE A 22 2.80 10.44 -18.37
N THR A 23 3.17 11.70 -18.57
CA THR A 23 2.86 12.80 -17.63
C THR A 23 1.40 13.22 -17.79
N LEU A 24 0.72 13.31 -16.65
CA LEU A 24 -0.67 13.73 -16.52
C LEU A 24 -0.75 15.18 -16.03
N ALA A 25 0.11 15.57 -15.09
CA ALA A 25 0.16 16.93 -14.55
C ALA A 25 1.57 17.25 -14.05
N LEU A 26 1.89 18.53 -14.01
CA LEU A 26 3.10 19.09 -13.43
C LEU A 26 2.69 20.12 -12.36
N LEU A 27 3.29 20.01 -11.18
CA LEU A 27 3.17 21.01 -10.12
C LEU A 27 4.55 21.63 -9.94
N GLU A 28 4.67 22.90 -10.32
CA GLU A 28 5.94 23.64 -10.31
C GLU A 28 6.14 24.34 -8.97
N PHE A 29 7.33 24.20 -8.42
CA PHE A 29 7.77 24.82 -7.18
C PHE A 29 9.09 25.55 -7.42
N GLY A 30 9.46 26.46 -6.55
CA GLY A 30 10.72 27.22 -6.67
C GLY A 30 11.99 26.37 -6.65
N THR A 31 11.94 25.09 -6.21
CA THR A 31 13.07 24.17 -6.09
C THR A 31 13.01 22.99 -7.06
N GLY A 32 11.97 22.91 -7.88
CA GLY A 32 11.77 21.82 -8.84
C GLY A 32 10.30 21.59 -9.16
N THR A 33 10.02 20.47 -9.81
CA THR A 33 8.68 20.13 -10.29
C THR A 33 8.26 18.74 -9.81
N LEU A 34 7.08 18.62 -9.22
CA LEU A 34 6.45 17.33 -8.95
C LEU A 34 5.65 16.89 -10.17
N ALA A 35 6.13 15.87 -10.85
CA ALA A 35 5.45 15.28 -12.00
C ALA A 35 4.50 14.17 -11.54
N PHE A 36 3.23 14.27 -11.93
CA PHE A 36 2.23 13.21 -11.79
C PHE A 36 2.17 12.43 -13.09
N THR A 37 2.51 11.15 -13.05
CA THR A 37 2.68 10.31 -14.24
C THR A 37 1.88 9.01 -14.13
N GLU A 38 1.48 8.42 -15.25
CA GLU A 38 0.88 7.09 -15.32
C GLU A 38 1.32 6.35 -16.59
N ALA A 39 2.02 5.22 -16.40
CA ALA A 39 2.60 4.44 -17.50
C ALA A 39 1.64 3.41 -18.12
N GLY A 40 0.40 3.30 -17.65
CA GLY A 40 -0.57 2.32 -18.12
C GLY A 40 -1.25 2.72 -19.41
N SER A 41 -1.73 1.74 -20.19
CA SER A 41 -2.60 1.96 -21.35
C SER A 41 -4.00 2.45 -20.95
N LYS A 42 -4.52 1.98 -19.82
CA LYS A 42 -5.76 2.48 -19.20
C LYS A 42 -5.40 3.43 -18.07
N ARG A 43 -5.43 4.73 -18.36
CA ARG A 43 -5.13 5.77 -17.38
C ARG A 43 -6.32 5.98 -16.45
N ARG A 44 -6.13 5.73 -15.17
CA ARG A 44 -7.16 5.86 -14.12
C ARG A 44 -6.70 6.67 -12.92
N ALA A 45 -5.43 7.05 -12.90
CA ALA A 45 -4.91 7.92 -11.86
C ALA A 45 -5.59 9.30 -11.97
N SER A 46 -5.92 9.90 -10.83
CA SER A 46 -6.67 11.15 -10.78
C SER A 46 -6.11 12.14 -9.76
N LEU A 47 -6.22 13.41 -10.10
CA LEU A 47 -5.94 14.56 -9.23
C LEU A 47 -7.24 15.34 -9.06
N HIS A 48 -7.62 15.54 -7.80
CA HIS A 48 -8.80 16.34 -7.44
C HIS A 48 -8.35 17.56 -6.66
N VAL A 49 -8.84 18.72 -7.05
CA VAL A 49 -8.70 19.99 -6.31
C VAL A 49 -10.05 20.33 -5.70
N VAL A 50 -10.09 20.41 -4.39
CA VAL A 50 -11.33 20.67 -3.65
C VAL A 50 -11.11 21.82 -2.66
N HIS A 51 -12.17 22.48 -2.28
CA HIS A 51 -12.14 23.59 -1.31
C HIS A 51 -12.83 23.17 -0.01
N GLY A 52 -12.08 23.26 1.08
CA GLY A 52 -12.57 23.01 2.44
C GLY A 52 -12.62 21.52 2.85
N ASP A 53 -12.63 21.31 4.17
CA ASP A 53 -12.53 19.96 4.76
C ASP A 53 -13.75 19.08 4.44
N ALA A 54 -14.94 19.66 4.32
CA ALA A 54 -16.15 18.93 3.97
C ALA A 54 -16.07 18.29 2.58
N ALA A 55 -15.48 19.00 1.60
CA ALA A 55 -15.27 18.46 0.27
C ALA A 55 -14.12 17.42 0.25
N LEU A 56 -13.12 17.59 1.11
CA LEU A 56 -12.02 16.61 1.27
C LEU A 56 -12.53 15.31 1.91
N ALA A 57 -13.43 15.40 2.89
CA ALA A 57 -14.00 14.23 3.58
C ALA A 57 -14.71 13.25 2.61
N ALA A 58 -15.22 13.71 1.47
CA ALA A 58 -15.81 12.85 0.44
C ALA A 58 -14.81 11.86 -0.20
N PHE A 59 -13.51 12.08 -0.02
CA PHE A 59 -12.43 11.21 -0.50
C PHE A 59 -11.85 10.30 0.59
N ASP A 60 -12.31 10.45 1.84
CA ASP A 60 -11.92 9.55 2.93
C ASP A 60 -12.73 8.25 2.82
N MET A 61 -12.05 7.13 2.64
CA MET A 61 -12.66 5.81 2.59
C MET A 61 -12.99 5.24 3.98
N GLY A 62 -12.55 5.93 5.05
CA GLY A 62 -12.84 5.56 6.44
C GLY A 62 -12.07 4.34 6.96
N GLY A 63 -11.04 3.89 6.26
CA GLY A 63 -10.22 2.76 6.70
C GLY A 63 -9.33 3.08 7.89
N LEU A 64 -9.16 2.11 8.79
CA LEU A 64 -8.31 2.23 9.97
C LEU A 64 -6.84 2.38 9.57
N GLU A 65 -6.13 3.36 10.16
CA GLU A 65 -4.68 3.50 10.03
C GLU A 65 -3.96 2.41 10.84
N VAL A 66 -3.43 1.42 10.15
CA VAL A 66 -2.96 0.16 10.77
C VAL A 66 -1.66 0.28 11.55
N LEU A 67 -0.77 1.23 11.19
CA LEU A 67 0.53 1.37 11.84
C LEU A 67 0.42 1.86 13.29
N THR A 68 -0.62 2.61 13.60
CA THR A 68 -0.86 3.18 14.93
C THR A 68 -2.06 2.56 15.64
N ALA A 69 -2.80 1.68 14.96
CA ALA A 69 -3.99 1.05 15.52
C ALA A 69 -3.68 0.14 16.68
N THR A 70 -4.54 0.19 17.70
CA THR A 70 -4.51 -0.83 18.77
C THR A 70 -5.02 -2.17 18.24
N ARG A 71 -4.64 -3.25 18.90
CA ARG A 71 -5.13 -4.61 18.59
C ARG A 71 -6.66 -4.68 18.58
N ASP A 72 -7.33 -4.02 19.51
CA ASP A 72 -8.78 -4.08 19.63
C ASP A 72 -9.48 -3.27 18.54
N ALA A 73 -8.95 -2.11 18.16
CA ALA A 73 -9.42 -1.35 17.02
C ALA A 73 -9.25 -2.13 15.71
N PHE A 74 -8.10 -2.80 15.53
CA PHE A 74 -7.83 -3.67 14.39
C PHE A 74 -8.82 -4.85 14.34
N ALA A 75 -9.06 -5.52 15.47
CA ALA A 75 -10.01 -6.62 15.55
C ALA A 75 -11.44 -6.17 15.21
N ALA A 76 -11.88 -5.04 15.76
CA ALA A 76 -13.20 -4.48 15.47
C ALA A 76 -13.37 -4.13 13.98
N ALA A 77 -12.37 -3.51 13.35
CA ALA A 77 -12.40 -3.21 11.92
C ALA A 77 -12.42 -4.49 11.07
N LEU A 78 -11.53 -5.45 11.37
CA LEU A 78 -11.40 -6.72 10.65
C LEU A 78 -12.68 -7.56 10.67
N THR A 79 -13.37 -7.57 11.80
CA THR A 79 -14.56 -8.42 12.01
C THR A 79 -15.89 -7.70 11.82
N ARG A 80 -15.86 -6.44 11.38
CA ARG A 80 -17.10 -5.68 11.09
C ARG A 80 -17.96 -6.38 10.04
N GLU A 81 -17.31 -6.98 9.04
CA GLU A 81 -17.95 -7.74 7.99
C GLU A 81 -17.24 -9.09 7.75
N ASN A 82 -17.99 -10.09 7.27
CA ASN A 82 -17.43 -11.41 7.01
C ASN A 82 -16.86 -11.50 5.59
N HIS A 83 -15.57 -11.27 5.46
CA HIS A 83 -14.80 -11.36 4.22
C HIS A 83 -13.68 -12.39 4.31
N THR A 84 -13.10 -12.76 3.18
CA THR A 84 -11.80 -13.43 3.19
C THR A 84 -10.71 -12.46 3.69
N LEU A 85 -9.69 -12.96 4.38
CA LEU A 85 -8.61 -12.12 4.92
C LEU A 85 -7.94 -11.27 3.86
N LYS A 86 -7.69 -11.84 2.68
CA LYS A 86 -7.10 -11.10 1.55
C LYS A 86 -7.97 -9.90 1.17
N ARG A 87 -9.29 -10.09 1.06
CA ARG A 87 -10.22 -9.02 0.72
C ARG A 87 -10.26 -7.96 1.83
N ALA A 88 -10.41 -8.38 3.09
CA ALA A 88 -10.48 -7.46 4.22
C ALA A 88 -9.22 -6.58 4.33
N LEU A 89 -8.03 -7.17 4.16
CA LEU A 89 -6.76 -6.43 4.22
C LEU A 89 -6.60 -5.43 3.07
N THR A 90 -7.16 -5.69 1.90
CA THR A 90 -7.02 -4.82 0.72
C THR A 90 -8.18 -3.85 0.53
N ASP A 91 -9.18 -3.88 1.39
CA ASP A 91 -10.31 -2.96 1.33
C ASP A 91 -9.97 -1.63 2.01
N PRO A 92 -9.90 -0.52 1.26
CA PRO A 92 -9.55 0.79 1.81
C PRO A 92 -10.62 1.36 2.76
N GLY A 93 -11.82 0.80 2.81
CA GLY A 93 -12.85 1.14 3.80
C GLY A 93 -12.70 0.38 5.12
N ILE A 94 -11.84 -0.65 5.17
CA ILE A 94 -11.53 -1.41 6.38
C ILE A 94 -10.15 -0.99 6.92
N PHE A 95 -9.12 -1.02 6.07
CA PHE A 95 -7.75 -0.69 6.43
C PHE A 95 -7.13 0.27 5.42
N SER A 96 -6.53 1.33 5.92
CA SER A 96 -5.78 2.28 5.10
C SER A 96 -4.38 1.75 4.79
N GLY A 97 -3.88 2.01 3.57
CA GLY A 97 -2.47 1.82 3.21
C GLY A 97 -2.04 0.39 2.84
N ILE A 98 -2.91 -0.61 2.91
CA ILE A 98 -2.55 -1.98 2.55
C ILE A 98 -2.98 -2.27 1.11
N GLY A 99 -2.00 -2.56 0.25
CA GLY A 99 -2.25 -3.00 -1.13
C GLY A 99 -2.06 -4.50 -1.33
N ASN A 100 -2.22 -4.93 -2.58
CA ASN A 100 -2.15 -6.35 -2.96
C ASN A 100 -0.83 -7.03 -2.53
N ALA A 101 0.30 -6.38 -2.76
CA ALA A 101 1.61 -6.96 -2.46
C ALA A 101 1.81 -7.18 -0.95
N TYR A 102 1.60 -6.12 -0.16
CA TYR A 102 1.85 -6.22 1.28
C TYR A 102 0.82 -7.07 2.01
N SER A 103 -0.41 -7.20 1.51
CA SER A 103 -1.36 -8.16 2.09
C SER A 103 -0.91 -9.61 1.92
N ASP A 104 -0.19 -9.96 0.84
CA ASP A 104 0.41 -11.29 0.67
C ASP A 104 1.52 -11.54 1.70
N GLU A 105 2.43 -10.58 1.86
CA GLU A 105 3.53 -10.64 2.83
C GLU A 105 3.03 -10.70 4.29
N ILE A 106 1.99 -9.92 4.61
CA ILE A 106 1.35 -9.91 5.94
C ILE A 106 0.74 -11.28 6.24
N LEU A 107 -0.02 -11.84 5.31
CA LEU A 107 -0.66 -13.15 5.49
C LEU A 107 0.38 -14.28 5.61
N HIS A 108 1.44 -14.21 4.82
CA HIS A 108 2.56 -15.14 4.93
C HIS A 108 3.23 -15.05 6.31
N ARG A 109 3.58 -13.84 6.79
CA ARG A 109 4.17 -13.60 8.11
C ARG A 109 3.26 -14.07 9.24
N ALA A 110 1.96 -13.86 9.13
CA ALA A 110 0.96 -14.32 10.09
C ALA A 110 0.67 -15.82 10.01
N ARG A 111 1.15 -16.51 8.95
CA ARG A 111 0.84 -17.93 8.64
C ARG A 111 -0.65 -18.21 8.52
N LEU A 112 -1.38 -17.27 7.91
CA LEU A 112 -2.82 -17.36 7.71
C LEU A 112 -3.18 -17.51 6.24
N SER A 113 -4.17 -18.35 5.96
CA SER A 113 -4.69 -18.51 4.60
C SER A 113 -5.38 -17.22 4.12
N PRO A 114 -5.10 -16.73 2.89
CA PRO A 114 -5.81 -15.60 2.31
C PRO A 114 -7.32 -15.83 2.15
N LEU A 115 -7.76 -17.09 2.12
CA LEU A 115 -9.16 -17.50 1.99
C LEU A 115 -9.88 -17.70 3.32
N ALA A 116 -9.17 -17.64 4.46
CA ALA A 116 -9.79 -17.71 5.78
C ALA A 116 -10.79 -16.56 5.95
N LEU A 117 -11.92 -16.86 6.59
CA LEU A 117 -12.98 -15.87 6.83
C LEU A 117 -12.72 -15.10 8.12
N THR A 118 -12.94 -13.79 8.10
CA THR A 118 -12.69 -12.90 9.24
C THR A 118 -13.45 -13.30 10.49
N HIS A 119 -14.71 -13.73 10.37
CA HIS A 119 -15.55 -14.18 11.49
C HIS A 119 -15.17 -15.57 12.04
N LYS A 120 -14.30 -16.31 11.36
CA LYS A 120 -13.84 -17.64 11.82
C LYS A 120 -12.47 -17.63 12.47
N LEU A 121 -11.87 -16.45 12.64
CA LEU A 121 -10.56 -16.34 13.26
C LEU A 121 -10.65 -16.45 14.78
N ALA A 122 -9.74 -17.24 15.36
CA ALA A 122 -9.49 -17.24 16.78
C ALA A 122 -8.83 -15.91 17.23
N PRO A 123 -9.02 -15.47 18.47
CA PRO A 123 -8.41 -14.23 18.99
C PRO A 123 -6.88 -14.16 18.83
N GLU A 124 -6.22 -15.32 18.95
CA GLU A 124 -4.76 -15.45 18.78
C GLU A 124 -4.35 -15.18 17.31
N ALA A 125 -5.13 -15.66 16.35
CA ALA A 125 -4.91 -15.42 14.92
C ALA A 125 -5.08 -13.94 14.57
N ILE A 126 -6.07 -13.26 15.17
CA ILE A 126 -6.25 -11.80 15.00
C ILE A 126 -5.05 -11.04 15.57
N THR A 127 -4.56 -11.46 16.75
CA THR A 127 -3.38 -10.85 17.38
C THR A 127 -2.13 -11.05 16.53
N ALA A 128 -1.92 -12.26 15.99
CA ALA A 128 -0.81 -12.55 15.07
C ALA A 128 -0.91 -11.73 13.78
N LEU A 129 -2.11 -11.58 13.22
CA LEU A 129 -2.33 -10.80 12.01
C LEU A 129 -2.06 -9.31 12.24
N HIS A 130 -2.56 -8.74 13.36
CA HIS A 130 -2.29 -7.34 13.71
C HIS A 130 -0.79 -7.08 13.84
N ARG A 131 -0.07 -7.93 14.61
CA ARG A 131 1.38 -7.82 14.78
C ARG A 131 2.11 -7.94 13.42
N ALA A 132 1.78 -8.96 12.62
CA ALA A 132 2.38 -9.15 11.30
C ALA A 132 2.13 -7.93 10.38
N THR A 133 0.96 -7.29 10.48
CA THR A 133 0.65 -6.08 9.72
C THR A 133 1.59 -4.94 10.08
N GLN A 134 1.77 -4.65 11.36
CA GLN A 134 2.66 -3.58 11.81
C GLN A 134 4.13 -3.89 11.51
N ASP A 135 4.58 -5.11 11.77
CA ASP A 135 5.96 -5.55 11.54
C ASP A 135 6.32 -5.46 10.05
N VAL A 136 5.52 -6.05 9.16
CA VAL A 136 5.80 -6.06 7.71
C VAL A 136 5.80 -4.65 7.14
N LEU A 137 4.79 -3.83 7.44
CA LEU A 137 4.72 -2.47 6.90
C LEU A 137 5.80 -1.57 7.47
N GLY A 138 6.15 -1.73 8.75
CA GLY A 138 7.24 -1.01 9.41
C GLY A 138 8.60 -1.36 8.80
N GLU A 139 8.92 -2.66 8.69
CA GLU A 139 10.15 -3.17 8.10
C GLU A 139 10.33 -2.69 6.65
N TRP A 140 9.27 -2.78 5.84
CA TRP A 140 9.33 -2.34 4.45
C TRP A 140 9.44 -0.82 4.32
N THR A 141 8.77 -0.07 5.18
CA THR A 141 8.90 1.40 5.21
C THR A 141 10.34 1.79 5.52
N GLN A 142 10.95 1.18 6.53
CA GLN A 142 12.34 1.46 6.90
C GLN A 142 13.31 1.08 5.77
N ARG A 143 13.18 -0.12 5.22
CA ARG A 143 14.01 -0.59 4.10
C ARG A 143 13.93 0.33 2.88
N LEU A 144 12.73 0.78 2.52
CA LEU A 144 12.54 1.67 1.38
C LEU A 144 13.13 3.07 1.64
N ARG A 145 13.03 3.58 2.87
CA ARG A 145 13.68 4.84 3.27
C ARG A 145 15.19 4.76 3.17
N GLU A 146 15.79 3.66 3.65
CA GLU A 146 17.23 3.42 3.57
C GLU A 146 17.71 3.33 2.10
N GLN A 147 16.97 2.60 1.26
CA GLN A 147 17.27 2.50 -0.17
C GLN A 147 17.14 3.84 -0.91
N ALA A 148 16.20 4.68 -0.49
CA ALA A 148 16.01 6.01 -1.09
C ALA A 148 17.12 7.00 -0.72
N GLN A 149 17.89 6.76 0.37
CA GLN A 149 19.01 7.61 0.81
C GLN A 149 18.66 9.11 0.91
N GLY A 150 17.45 9.42 1.36
CA GLY A 150 16.94 10.79 1.42
C GLY A 150 16.55 11.41 0.07
N LEU A 151 16.67 10.66 -1.03
CA LEU A 151 16.26 11.10 -2.35
C LEU A 151 14.82 10.64 -2.65
N PHE A 152 14.19 11.31 -3.61
CA PHE A 152 12.91 10.87 -4.13
C PHE A 152 13.10 9.60 -4.98
N PRO A 153 12.34 8.50 -4.75
CA PRO A 153 12.57 7.24 -5.43
C PRO A 153 12.29 7.35 -6.95
N ALA A 154 13.29 7.03 -7.76
CA ALA A 154 13.17 7.07 -9.22
C ALA A 154 12.24 5.98 -9.78
N LYS A 155 12.16 4.83 -9.10
CA LYS A 155 11.32 3.69 -9.50
C LYS A 155 10.59 3.11 -8.30
N VAL A 156 9.27 3.08 -8.38
CA VAL A 156 8.40 2.45 -7.37
C VAL A 156 7.79 1.18 -7.97
N THR A 157 8.06 0.03 -7.35
CA THR A 157 7.49 -1.27 -7.76
C THR A 157 7.25 -2.13 -6.53
N ALA A 158 6.20 -2.95 -6.60
CA ALA A 158 5.92 -3.98 -5.60
C ALA A 158 6.65 -5.31 -5.90
N PHE A 159 7.20 -5.47 -7.13
CA PHE A 159 7.98 -6.67 -7.49
C PHE A 159 9.42 -6.48 -7.04
N ARG A 160 9.77 -7.04 -5.90
CA ARG A 160 11.09 -6.95 -5.30
C ARG A 160 11.63 -8.34 -4.95
N PRO A 161 12.93 -8.61 -5.16
CA PRO A 161 13.52 -9.91 -4.88
C PRO A 161 13.44 -10.32 -3.40
N GLU A 162 13.35 -9.33 -2.50
CA GLU A 162 13.27 -9.55 -1.05
C GLU A 162 11.85 -9.87 -0.55
N MET A 163 10.82 -9.83 -1.42
CA MET A 163 9.47 -10.29 -1.07
C MET A 163 9.47 -11.79 -0.80
N ALA A 164 8.76 -12.21 0.25
CA ALA A 164 8.67 -13.62 0.63
C ALA A 164 7.79 -14.42 -0.33
N VAL A 165 6.65 -13.87 -0.73
CA VAL A 165 5.66 -14.58 -1.56
C VAL A 165 5.13 -13.76 -2.74
N HIS A 166 5.03 -12.42 -2.61
CA HIS A 166 4.47 -11.62 -3.69
C HIS A 166 5.38 -11.62 -4.93
N GLY A 167 4.79 -12.03 -6.07
CA GLY A 167 5.53 -12.15 -7.34
C GLY A 167 6.47 -13.36 -7.42
N ARG A 168 6.36 -14.33 -6.49
CA ARG A 168 7.23 -15.51 -6.41
C ARG A 168 6.51 -16.81 -6.75
N PHE A 169 5.51 -16.77 -7.60
CA PHE A 169 4.79 -17.96 -8.05
C PHE A 169 5.76 -19.01 -8.63
N GLY A 170 5.64 -20.26 -8.17
CA GLY A 170 6.47 -21.37 -8.59
C GLY A 170 7.89 -21.40 -8.01
N LEU A 171 8.22 -20.48 -7.10
CA LEU A 171 9.49 -20.51 -6.37
C LEU A 171 9.28 -21.10 -4.97
N PRO A 172 10.31 -21.76 -4.40
CA PRO A 172 10.25 -22.28 -3.05
C PRO A 172 9.95 -21.18 -2.02
N CYS A 173 9.19 -21.55 -1.00
CA CYS A 173 8.96 -20.66 0.15
C CYS A 173 10.30 -20.38 0.86
N PRO A 174 10.64 -19.10 1.15
CA PRO A 174 11.92 -18.77 1.80
C PRO A 174 12.01 -19.28 3.25
N ASP A 175 10.87 -19.54 3.91
CA ASP A 175 10.84 -19.98 5.31
C ASP A 175 10.88 -21.49 5.47
N CYS A 176 10.22 -22.24 4.58
CA CYS A 176 10.08 -23.69 4.72
C CYS A 176 10.51 -24.53 3.51
N GLY A 177 10.84 -23.89 2.39
CA GLY A 177 11.30 -24.56 1.17
C GLY A 177 10.21 -25.26 0.35
N ALA A 178 8.94 -25.20 0.78
CA ALA A 178 7.81 -25.82 0.07
C ALA A 178 7.48 -25.09 -1.24
#